data_289059b3ade8821850477d00976d441a
#
_entry.id   289059b3ade8821850477d00976d441a
#
_cell.length_a   1.000
_cell.length_b   1.000
_cell.length_c   1.000
_cell.angle_alpha   90.00
_cell.angle_beta   90.00
_cell.angle_gamma   90.00
#
_symmetry.space_group_name_H-M   'P 1'
#
loop_
_entity.id
_entity.type
_entity.pdbx_description
1 polymer ?
#
loop_
_entity_poly.entity_id
_entity_poly.type
_entity_poly.pdbx_seq_one_letter_code
_entity_poly.pdbx_strand_id
1 'polypeptide(L)'
;MKQLTILGSTGSIGCSTLDVVRHNPEHFRVVALVAGKNVTRMVEQCLEFSPRYAVMDDEASAKLLKTMLQQQGSRTEVLSGQQAACDMAALEDVDQVMAAIVGAAGLLPTLAAIRAGKTILLANKESLVTCGRLFMDAVKQSKAQLLPVDSEHNAIFQSLPQPIQHNLGYADLEQNGVVSILLTGSGGPFRETPLRDLATMTPDQACRHPNWSMGRKISVDSATMMNKGLEYIEARWLFNASASQMEVLIPPQSVIHSMVRYQDGSVLAQLGEPDMRTPIAHTMAWPNRVNSGVKPLDFCKLSALTFAAPNYDRYPCLKLAMEAFEQGQAATTTLNAANEITVAAFLAQQIRFTDIAALNLSVLEKMDLQEPQSVEDVLSVDATAREIARKEVMRLAS
;
A
#
# COMPACT_ATOMS: atom_id res chain seq x y z
N MET A 1 2.40 -12.71 -23.60
CA MET A 1 3.34 -11.87 -22.82
C MET A 1 2.55 -10.64 -22.36
N LYS A 2 2.39 -10.44 -21.04
CA LYS A 2 1.64 -9.31 -20.49
C LYS A 2 2.46 -8.03 -20.57
N GLN A 3 1.83 -6.94 -21.01
CA GLN A 3 2.43 -5.60 -21.15
C GLN A 3 2.20 -4.79 -19.87
N LEU A 4 3.26 -4.19 -19.31
CA LEU A 4 3.24 -3.55 -17.99
C LEU A 4 3.54 -2.06 -18.06
N THR A 5 2.75 -1.26 -17.35
CA THR A 5 3.16 0.06 -16.85
C THR A 5 3.47 -0.04 -15.35
N ILE A 6 4.60 0.51 -14.92
CA ILE A 6 5.00 0.51 -13.51
C ILE A 6 5.00 1.96 -13.01
N LEU A 7 3.99 2.29 -12.21
CA LEU A 7 3.89 3.55 -11.49
C LEU A 7 4.71 3.46 -10.20
N GLY A 8 5.73 4.32 -10.06
CA GLY A 8 6.65 4.28 -8.92
C GLY A 8 7.82 3.29 -9.10
N SER A 9 8.35 3.17 -10.33
CA SER A 9 9.34 2.16 -10.72
C SER A 9 10.64 2.20 -9.90
N THR A 10 11.08 3.37 -9.46
CA THR A 10 12.32 3.54 -8.67
C THR A 10 12.14 3.32 -7.17
N GLY A 11 10.90 3.14 -6.70
CA GLY A 11 10.58 2.77 -5.33
C GLY A 11 10.82 1.27 -5.05
N SER A 12 10.66 0.85 -3.78
CA SER A 12 10.89 -0.54 -3.37
C SER A 12 10.01 -1.55 -4.12
N ILE A 13 8.71 -1.26 -4.24
CA ILE A 13 7.77 -2.14 -4.96
C ILE A 13 8.08 -2.16 -6.46
N GLY A 14 8.37 -1.00 -7.06
CA GLY A 14 8.76 -0.92 -8.47
C GLY A 14 10.03 -1.73 -8.77
N CYS A 15 11.05 -1.61 -7.92
CA CYS A 15 12.29 -2.40 -8.05
C CYS A 15 12.02 -3.91 -7.88
N SER A 16 11.20 -4.31 -6.91
CA SER A 16 10.80 -5.70 -6.71
C SER A 16 9.97 -6.23 -7.89
N THR A 17 9.12 -5.38 -8.50
CA THR A 17 8.36 -5.73 -9.71
C THR A 17 9.31 -6.00 -10.89
N LEU A 18 10.30 -5.14 -11.09
CA LEU A 18 11.31 -5.31 -12.13
C LEU A 18 12.17 -6.56 -11.88
N ASP A 19 12.43 -6.91 -10.62
CA ASP A 19 13.13 -8.15 -10.29
C ASP A 19 12.29 -9.40 -10.69
N VAL A 20 10.99 -9.38 -10.44
CA VAL A 20 10.07 -10.44 -10.92
C VAL A 20 10.05 -10.51 -12.45
N VAL A 21 10.03 -9.37 -13.15
CA VAL A 21 10.12 -9.32 -14.62
C VAL A 21 11.41 -9.96 -15.12
N ARG A 22 12.54 -9.66 -14.47
CA ARG A 22 13.86 -10.21 -14.80
C ARG A 22 13.92 -11.74 -14.70
N HIS A 23 13.20 -12.32 -13.73
CA HIS A 23 13.09 -13.76 -13.57
C HIS A 23 12.12 -14.43 -14.56
N ASN A 24 11.27 -13.65 -15.24
CA ASN A 24 10.20 -14.16 -16.11
C ASN A 24 10.08 -13.34 -17.43
N PRO A 25 11.17 -13.19 -18.21
CA PRO A 25 11.18 -12.31 -19.38
C PRO A 25 10.25 -12.78 -20.51
N GLU A 26 9.89 -14.07 -20.51
CA GLU A 26 8.95 -14.65 -21.47
C GLU A 26 7.49 -14.35 -21.15
N HIS A 27 7.19 -13.98 -19.89
CA HIS A 27 5.83 -13.70 -19.43
C HIS A 27 5.49 -12.22 -19.42
N PHE A 28 6.46 -11.35 -19.16
CA PHE A 28 6.23 -9.93 -18.89
C PHE A 28 7.14 -9.02 -19.74
N ARG A 29 6.57 -7.90 -20.18
CA ARG A 29 7.29 -6.83 -20.88
C ARG A 29 6.94 -5.47 -20.27
N VAL A 30 7.97 -4.69 -19.96
CA VAL A 30 7.81 -3.30 -19.50
C VAL A 30 7.59 -2.38 -20.69
N VAL A 31 6.47 -1.68 -20.71
CA VAL A 31 6.10 -0.68 -21.74
C VAL A 31 6.40 0.72 -21.25
N ALA A 32 6.05 1.05 -20.02
CA ALA A 32 6.27 2.36 -19.44
C ALA A 32 6.76 2.27 -17.99
N LEU A 33 7.69 3.14 -17.63
CA LEU A 33 8.18 3.36 -16.29
C LEU A 33 7.85 4.79 -15.86
N VAL A 34 7.28 4.94 -14.65
CA VAL A 34 6.95 6.24 -14.06
C VAL A 34 7.65 6.37 -12.72
N ALA A 35 8.37 7.47 -12.50
CA ALA A 35 9.06 7.72 -11.23
C ALA A 35 9.04 9.21 -10.84
N GLY A 36 9.35 9.48 -9.56
CA GLY A 36 9.56 10.83 -9.05
C GLY A 36 10.83 11.48 -9.62
N LYS A 37 11.83 11.71 -8.76
CA LYS A 37 13.05 12.48 -9.10
C LYS A 37 14.33 11.66 -9.19
N ASN A 38 14.27 10.35 -9.00
CA ASN A 38 15.48 9.50 -9.02
C ASN A 38 15.89 9.15 -10.44
N VAL A 39 16.54 10.13 -11.12
CA VAL A 39 16.99 10.00 -12.50
C VAL A 39 18.01 8.88 -12.69
N THR A 40 18.98 8.76 -11.77
CA THR A 40 20.05 7.74 -11.87
C THR A 40 19.45 6.33 -11.93
N ARG A 41 18.52 6.03 -11.03
CA ARG A 41 17.86 4.72 -11.00
C ARG A 41 16.97 4.50 -12.25
N MET A 42 16.32 5.56 -12.73
CA MET A 42 15.50 5.48 -13.93
C MET A 42 16.36 5.18 -15.17
N VAL A 43 17.55 5.77 -15.30
CA VAL A 43 18.49 5.45 -16.39
C VAL A 43 18.84 3.96 -16.38
N GLU A 44 19.23 3.41 -15.23
CA GLU A 44 19.56 1.98 -15.09
C GLU A 44 18.39 1.10 -15.56
N GLN A 45 17.18 1.41 -15.10
CA GLN A 45 15.96 0.67 -15.47
C GLN A 45 15.64 0.78 -16.96
N CYS A 46 15.77 1.97 -17.55
CA CYS A 46 15.53 2.15 -18.98
C CYS A 46 16.55 1.41 -19.86
N LEU A 47 17.81 1.36 -19.45
CA LEU A 47 18.83 0.62 -20.20
C LEU A 47 18.64 -0.90 -20.10
N GLU A 48 18.21 -1.39 -18.95
CA GLU A 48 18.00 -2.82 -18.71
C GLU A 48 16.72 -3.32 -19.41
N PHE A 49 15.59 -2.65 -19.19
CA PHE A 49 14.27 -3.14 -19.64
C PHE A 49 13.81 -2.56 -20.98
N SER A 50 14.51 -1.56 -21.50
CA SER A 50 14.21 -0.90 -22.78
C SER A 50 12.72 -0.55 -22.95
N PRO A 51 12.09 0.17 -21.98
CA PRO A 51 10.69 0.55 -22.09
C PRO A 51 10.50 1.52 -23.25
N ARG A 52 9.27 1.57 -23.79
CA ARG A 52 8.91 2.56 -24.82
C ARG A 52 8.87 3.97 -24.24
N TYR A 53 8.37 4.11 -23.01
CA TYR A 53 8.19 5.38 -22.32
C TYR A 53 8.83 5.39 -20.92
N ALA A 54 9.34 6.56 -20.54
CA ALA A 54 9.78 6.87 -19.19
C ALA A 54 9.24 8.23 -18.78
N VAL A 55 8.55 8.30 -17.62
CA VAL A 55 7.94 9.53 -17.11
C VAL A 55 8.61 9.93 -15.80
N MET A 56 9.03 11.20 -15.70
CA MET A 56 9.51 11.81 -14.46
C MET A 56 8.46 12.79 -13.93
N ASP A 57 8.46 12.99 -12.61
CA ASP A 57 7.51 13.90 -11.94
C ASP A 57 7.60 15.35 -12.42
N ASP A 58 8.81 15.83 -12.71
CA ASP A 58 9.07 17.20 -13.14
C ASP A 58 9.91 17.28 -14.42
N GLU A 59 9.81 18.44 -15.12
CA GLU A 59 10.50 18.70 -16.37
C GLU A 59 12.03 18.69 -16.25
N ALA A 60 12.58 19.15 -15.12
CA ALA A 60 14.02 19.20 -14.90
C ALA A 60 14.60 17.79 -14.85
N SER A 61 13.98 16.91 -14.10
CA SER A 61 14.33 15.48 -14.00
C SER A 61 14.16 14.78 -15.36
N ALA A 62 13.08 15.07 -16.08
CA ALA A 62 12.84 14.51 -17.41
C ALA A 62 13.91 14.95 -18.44
N LYS A 63 14.28 16.23 -18.45
CA LYS A 63 15.32 16.75 -19.31
C LYS A 63 16.68 16.10 -19.05
N LEU A 64 17.02 15.93 -17.77
CA LEU A 64 18.24 15.25 -17.35
C LEU A 64 18.24 13.78 -17.81
N LEU A 65 17.14 13.05 -17.54
CA LEU A 65 16.95 11.66 -17.97
C LEU A 65 17.11 11.53 -19.49
N LYS A 66 16.44 12.39 -20.26
CA LYS A 66 16.51 12.38 -21.73
C LYS A 66 17.93 12.52 -22.24
N THR A 67 18.68 13.47 -21.66
CA THR A 67 20.09 13.69 -22.03
C THR A 67 20.94 12.45 -21.76
N MET A 68 20.80 11.85 -20.57
CA MET A 68 21.57 10.66 -20.18
C MET A 68 21.24 9.45 -21.05
N LEU A 69 19.97 9.23 -21.38
CA LEU A 69 19.53 8.12 -22.22
C LEU A 69 19.99 8.29 -23.67
N GLN A 70 19.98 9.51 -24.21
CA GLN A 70 20.49 9.80 -25.55
C GLN A 70 21.99 9.50 -25.67
N GLN A 71 22.78 9.84 -24.64
CA GLN A 71 24.21 9.52 -24.57
C GLN A 71 24.49 8.02 -24.59
N GLN A 72 23.54 7.20 -24.09
CA GLN A 72 23.61 5.74 -24.08
C GLN A 72 22.93 5.07 -25.28
N GLY A 73 22.45 5.86 -26.26
CA GLY A 73 21.77 5.33 -27.46
C GLY A 73 20.40 4.71 -27.21
N SER A 74 19.76 5.00 -26.09
CA SER A 74 18.41 4.51 -25.78
C SER A 74 17.36 5.17 -26.69
N ARG A 75 16.33 4.39 -27.06
CA ARG A 75 15.17 4.85 -27.83
C ARG A 75 13.96 5.17 -26.98
N THR A 76 14.08 5.07 -25.66
CA THR A 76 12.99 5.37 -24.72
C THR A 76 12.56 6.82 -24.85
N GLU A 77 11.28 7.05 -25.09
CA GLU A 77 10.67 8.38 -25.09
C GLU A 77 10.52 8.88 -23.65
N VAL A 78 10.99 10.10 -23.37
CA VAL A 78 10.95 10.68 -22.03
C VAL A 78 9.88 11.76 -21.97
N LEU A 79 8.96 11.61 -21.00
CA LEU A 79 7.84 12.49 -20.70
C LEU A 79 7.94 13.02 -19.27
N SER A 80 7.07 13.98 -18.90
CA SER A 80 7.04 14.53 -17.55
C SER A 80 5.63 14.89 -17.07
N GLY A 81 5.47 14.88 -15.76
CA GLY A 81 4.29 15.37 -15.06
C GLY A 81 3.16 14.36 -14.91
N GLN A 82 2.17 14.77 -14.13
CA GLN A 82 1.06 13.92 -13.70
C GLN A 82 0.19 13.43 -14.87
N GLN A 83 -0.08 14.29 -15.86
CA GLN A 83 -0.87 13.90 -17.02
C GLN A 83 -0.20 12.77 -17.80
N ALA A 84 1.13 12.90 -18.05
CA ALA A 84 1.88 11.84 -18.72
C ALA A 84 1.85 10.52 -17.94
N ALA A 85 1.89 10.55 -16.60
CA ALA A 85 1.72 9.36 -15.78
C ALA A 85 0.32 8.73 -15.94
N CYS A 86 -0.73 9.54 -16.01
CA CYS A 86 -2.09 9.08 -16.28
C CYS A 86 -2.22 8.46 -17.68
N ASP A 87 -1.63 9.09 -18.69
CA ASP A 87 -1.66 8.61 -20.08
C ASP A 87 -0.94 7.25 -20.20
N MET A 88 0.21 7.09 -19.55
CA MET A 88 0.96 5.82 -19.54
C MET A 88 0.23 4.71 -18.76
N ALA A 89 -0.55 5.06 -17.76
CA ALA A 89 -1.38 4.11 -17.02
C ALA A 89 -2.59 3.64 -17.84
N ALA A 90 -3.07 4.45 -18.80
CA ALA A 90 -4.23 4.19 -19.63
C ALA A 90 -3.91 3.67 -21.04
N LEU A 91 -2.62 3.47 -21.40
CA LEU A 91 -2.19 3.02 -22.73
C LEU A 91 -2.99 1.80 -23.19
N GLU A 92 -3.47 1.82 -24.43
CA GLU A 92 -4.31 0.78 -24.99
C GLU A 92 -3.66 -0.61 -24.97
N ASP A 93 -2.39 -0.68 -25.33
CA ASP A 93 -1.60 -1.90 -25.43
C ASP A 93 -0.96 -2.37 -24.10
N VAL A 94 -1.32 -1.74 -22.97
CA VAL A 94 -0.93 -2.18 -21.63
C VAL A 94 -2.04 -3.05 -21.03
N ASP A 95 -1.65 -4.21 -20.51
CA ASP A 95 -2.55 -5.17 -19.86
C ASP A 95 -2.68 -4.91 -18.36
N GLN A 96 -1.55 -4.62 -17.70
CA GLN A 96 -1.45 -4.49 -16.26
C GLN A 96 -0.72 -3.22 -15.83
N VAL A 97 -1.19 -2.62 -14.76
CA VAL A 97 -0.57 -1.44 -14.15
C VAL A 97 -0.19 -1.74 -12.70
N MET A 98 1.11 -1.72 -12.40
CA MET A 98 1.60 -1.75 -11.02
C MET A 98 1.43 -0.36 -10.40
N ALA A 99 0.47 -0.21 -9.50
CA ALA A 99 0.15 1.04 -8.83
C ALA A 99 0.95 1.16 -7.52
N ALA A 100 2.19 1.67 -7.60
CA ALA A 100 3.15 1.74 -6.50
C ALA A 100 3.68 3.16 -6.21
N ILE A 101 3.00 4.21 -6.69
CA ILE A 101 3.28 5.59 -6.25
C ILE A 101 2.66 5.78 -4.87
N VAL A 102 3.45 6.14 -3.88
CA VAL A 102 3.04 6.31 -2.48
C VAL A 102 2.19 7.58 -2.29
N GLY A 103 1.19 7.52 -1.43
CA GLY A 103 0.35 8.65 -1.03
C GLY A 103 -0.66 9.09 -2.11
N ALA A 104 -1.22 10.29 -1.94
CA ALA A 104 -2.27 10.83 -2.81
C ALA A 104 -1.83 11.03 -4.29
N ALA A 105 -0.52 11.18 -4.54
CA ALA A 105 0.01 11.35 -5.90
C ALA A 105 -0.25 10.13 -6.81
N GLY A 106 -0.40 8.94 -6.23
CA GLY A 106 -0.72 7.71 -6.97
C GLY A 106 -2.19 7.56 -7.35
N LEU A 107 -3.10 8.36 -6.76
CA LEU A 107 -4.55 8.21 -6.93
C LEU A 107 -4.98 8.44 -8.39
N LEU A 108 -4.63 9.58 -8.97
CA LEU A 108 -5.09 9.95 -10.32
C LEU A 108 -4.58 9.02 -11.43
N PRO A 109 -3.29 8.63 -11.49
CA PRO A 109 -2.82 7.63 -12.44
C PRO A 109 -3.49 6.26 -12.26
N THR A 110 -3.76 5.84 -11.02
CA THR A 110 -4.46 4.58 -10.74
C THR A 110 -5.90 4.63 -11.23
N LEU A 111 -6.63 5.73 -10.99
CA LEU A 111 -7.98 5.92 -11.50
C LEU A 111 -8.03 5.99 -13.03
N ALA A 112 -7.00 6.57 -13.68
CA ALA A 112 -6.89 6.55 -15.13
C ALA A 112 -6.77 5.12 -15.69
N ALA A 113 -5.95 4.29 -15.07
CA ALA A 113 -5.84 2.86 -15.40
C ALA A 113 -7.16 2.10 -15.19
N ILE A 114 -7.86 2.35 -14.07
CA ILE A 114 -9.17 1.74 -13.79
C ILE A 114 -10.18 2.11 -14.86
N ARG A 115 -10.32 3.41 -15.18
CA ARG A 115 -11.25 3.89 -16.22
C ARG A 115 -10.96 3.31 -17.60
N ALA A 116 -9.67 3.02 -17.88
CA ALA A 116 -9.23 2.34 -19.09
C ALA A 116 -9.42 0.81 -19.06
N GLY A 117 -10.01 0.26 -17.99
CA GLY A 117 -10.32 -1.16 -17.86
C GLY A 117 -9.10 -2.08 -17.68
N LYS A 118 -7.99 -1.57 -17.14
CA LYS A 118 -6.76 -2.34 -16.95
C LYS A 118 -6.83 -3.27 -15.74
N THR A 119 -5.95 -4.27 -15.70
CA THR A 119 -5.68 -5.01 -14.47
C THR A 119 -4.78 -4.18 -13.58
N ILE A 120 -5.26 -3.83 -12.39
CA ILE A 120 -4.55 -3.01 -11.42
C ILE A 120 -3.88 -3.91 -10.38
N LEU A 121 -2.57 -3.86 -10.30
CA LEU A 121 -1.77 -4.48 -9.24
C LEU A 121 -1.62 -3.42 -8.14
N LEU A 122 -2.51 -3.44 -7.15
CA LEU A 122 -2.63 -2.35 -6.16
C LEU A 122 -1.63 -2.52 -5.03
N ALA A 123 -0.59 -1.70 -5.02
CA ALA A 123 0.39 -1.58 -3.95
C ALA A 123 0.29 -0.26 -3.16
N ASN A 124 -0.45 0.73 -3.70
CA ASN A 124 -0.73 2.00 -3.03
C ASN A 124 -2.02 1.88 -2.21
N LYS A 125 -1.90 1.46 -0.95
CA LYS A 125 -3.04 1.34 -0.02
C LYS A 125 -3.71 2.68 0.27
N GLU A 126 -2.95 3.76 0.25
CA GLU A 126 -3.45 5.10 0.54
C GLU A 126 -4.55 5.52 -0.45
N SER A 127 -4.53 5.03 -1.70
CA SER A 127 -5.59 5.30 -2.68
C SER A 127 -6.95 4.75 -2.24
N LEU A 128 -7.01 3.55 -1.67
CA LEU A 128 -8.26 2.99 -1.12
C LEU A 128 -8.62 3.61 0.23
N VAL A 129 -7.65 3.90 1.08
CA VAL A 129 -7.89 4.56 2.36
C VAL A 129 -8.51 5.94 2.16
N THR A 130 -8.00 6.71 1.20
CA THR A 130 -8.44 8.09 0.97
C THR A 130 -9.63 8.23 0.01
N CYS A 131 -9.85 7.27 -0.88
CA CYS A 131 -10.85 7.39 -1.94
C CYS A 131 -11.72 6.12 -2.11
N GLY A 132 -11.82 5.27 -1.07
CA GLY A 132 -12.32 3.90 -1.13
C GLY A 132 -13.63 3.73 -1.88
N ARG A 133 -14.70 4.47 -1.51
CA ARG A 133 -16.00 4.37 -2.17
C ARG A 133 -15.92 4.77 -3.65
N LEU A 134 -15.38 5.95 -3.95
CA LEU A 134 -15.27 6.46 -5.33
C LEU A 134 -14.32 5.59 -6.17
N PHE A 135 -13.27 5.08 -5.56
CA PHE A 135 -12.33 4.15 -6.20
C PHE A 135 -13.02 2.83 -6.58
N MET A 136 -13.73 2.22 -5.62
CA MET A 136 -14.45 0.97 -5.88
C MET A 136 -15.60 1.16 -6.87
N ASP A 137 -16.34 2.27 -6.81
CA ASP A 137 -17.37 2.60 -7.80
C ASP A 137 -16.78 2.72 -9.21
N ALA A 138 -15.60 3.31 -9.36
CA ALA A 138 -14.88 3.36 -10.64
C ALA A 138 -14.48 1.95 -11.13
N VAL A 139 -14.01 1.07 -10.25
CA VAL A 139 -13.72 -0.33 -10.57
C VAL A 139 -14.98 -1.04 -11.06
N LYS A 140 -16.12 -0.86 -10.37
CA LYS A 140 -17.41 -1.47 -10.74
C LYS A 140 -17.94 -1.00 -12.09
N GLN A 141 -17.74 0.28 -12.41
CA GLN A 141 -18.22 0.88 -13.66
C GLN A 141 -17.35 0.54 -14.86
N SER A 142 -16.12 0.13 -14.63
CA SER A 142 -15.15 -0.24 -15.65
C SER A 142 -15.05 -1.77 -15.83
N LYS A 143 -14.21 -2.22 -16.75
CA LYS A 143 -13.82 -3.64 -16.87
C LYS A 143 -12.52 -3.94 -16.11
N ALA A 144 -12.09 -3.03 -15.24
CA ALA A 144 -10.85 -3.17 -14.50
C ALA A 144 -10.92 -4.35 -13.52
N GLN A 145 -9.81 -5.06 -13.42
CA GLN A 145 -9.60 -6.07 -12.41
C GLN A 145 -8.65 -5.55 -11.36
N LEU A 146 -9.04 -5.64 -10.10
CA LEU A 146 -8.22 -5.20 -8.97
C LEU A 146 -7.55 -6.42 -8.32
N LEU A 147 -6.22 -6.39 -8.13
CA LEU A 147 -5.45 -7.43 -7.49
C LEU A 147 -4.57 -6.81 -6.39
N PRO A 148 -4.70 -7.24 -5.13
CA PRO A 148 -3.95 -6.64 -4.02
C PRO A 148 -2.51 -7.15 -3.99
N VAL A 149 -1.55 -6.22 -3.90
CA VAL A 149 -0.12 -6.50 -3.82
C VAL A 149 0.40 -6.46 -2.38
N ASP A 150 -0.22 -5.65 -1.51
CA ASP A 150 0.14 -5.65 -0.08
C ASP A 150 0.12 -7.09 0.45
N SER A 151 1.15 -7.48 1.23
CA SER A 151 1.37 -8.89 1.59
C SER A 151 0.20 -9.53 2.33
N GLU A 152 -0.41 -8.80 3.25
CA GLU A 152 -1.53 -9.26 4.04
C GLU A 152 -2.81 -9.40 3.19
N HIS A 153 -3.10 -8.41 2.34
CA HIS A 153 -4.26 -8.47 1.45
C HIS A 153 -4.10 -9.52 0.37
N ASN A 154 -2.88 -9.70 -0.14
CA ASN A 154 -2.58 -10.76 -1.09
C ASN A 154 -2.74 -12.16 -0.44
N ALA A 155 -2.34 -12.31 0.82
CA ALA A 155 -2.53 -13.54 1.58
C ALA A 155 -4.02 -13.86 1.79
N ILE A 156 -4.83 -12.85 2.13
CA ILE A 156 -6.29 -12.99 2.22
C ILE A 156 -6.85 -13.40 0.85
N PHE A 157 -6.48 -12.67 -0.21
CA PHE A 157 -6.92 -12.94 -1.57
C PHE A 157 -6.62 -14.37 -2.01
N GLN A 158 -5.41 -14.89 -1.74
CA GLN A 158 -5.02 -16.26 -2.05
C GLN A 158 -5.82 -17.30 -1.26
N SER A 159 -6.28 -16.94 -0.07
CA SER A 159 -7.03 -17.83 0.83
C SER A 159 -8.54 -17.76 0.61
N LEU A 160 -9.04 -16.83 -0.21
CA LEU A 160 -10.46 -16.68 -0.52
C LEU A 160 -10.90 -17.58 -1.69
N PRO A 161 -12.19 -17.99 -1.76
CA PRO A 161 -12.71 -18.76 -2.88
C PRO A 161 -12.79 -17.92 -4.17
N GLN A 162 -12.70 -18.59 -5.32
CA GLN A 162 -12.68 -17.96 -6.64
C GLN A 162 -13.82 -16.94 -6.88
N PRO A 163 -15.08 -17.18 -6.49
CA PRO A 163 -16.14 -16.20 -6.69
C PRO A 163 -15.84 -14.84 -6.06
N ILE A 164 -15.19 -14.83 -4.90
CA ILE A 164 -14.76 -13.58 -4.23
C ILE A 164 -13.56 -12.98 -4.95
N GLN A 165 -12.56 -13.80 -5.33
CA GLN A 165 -11.37 -13.33 -6.07
C GLN A 165 -11.73 -12.61 -7.38
N HIS A 166 -12.78 -13.04 -8.07
CA HIS A 166 -13.26 -12.42 -9.32
C HIS A 166 -14.18 -11.21 -9.10
N ASN A 167 -14.63 -10.97 -7.87
CA ASN A 167 -15.60 -9.91 -7.55
C ASN A 167 -15.22 -9.15 -6.28
N LEU A 168 -13.95 -8.72 -6.20
CA LEU A 168 -13.43 -7.99 -5.05
C LEU A 168 -14.23 -6.71 -4.79
N GLY A 169 -14.50 -6.46 -3.51
CA GLY A 169 -15.24 -5.31 -3.01
C GLY A 169 -16.76 -5.42 -3.11
N TYR A 170 -17.30 -6.50 -3.73
CA TYR A 170 -18.74 -6.65 -3.96
C TYR A 170 -19.28 -8.03 -3.60
N ALA A 171 -18.41 -9.02 -3.46
CA ALA A 171 -18.83 -10.36 -3.07
C ALA A 171 -19.28 -10.36 -1.60
N ASP A 172 -20.33 -11.12 -1.31
CA ASP A 172 -20.77 -11.42 0.04
C ASP A 172 -19.92 -12.55 0.62
N LEU A 173 -19.23 -12.27 1.72
CA LEU A 173 -18.33 -13.23 2.36
C LEU A 173 -19.10 -14.43 2.91
N GLU A 174 -20.23 -14.19 3.61
CA GLU A 174 -21.02 -15.23 4.28
C GLU A 174 -21.65 -16.19 3.27
N GLN A 175 -22.21 -15.67 2.16
CA GLN A 175 -22.76 -16.51 1.08
C GLN A 175 -21.71 -17.39 0.41
N ASN A 176 -20.45 -17.02 0.50
CA ASN A 176 -19.32 -17.80 -0.01
C ASN A 176 -18.63 -18.64 1.09
N GLY A 177 -19.27 -18.84 2.24
CA GLY A 177 -18.78 -19.69 3.32
C GLY A 177 -17.69 -19.07 4.18
N VAL A 178 -17.37 -17.79 4.03
CA VAL A 178 -16.34 -17.08 4.80
C VAL A 178 -16.97 -16.47 6.05
N VAL A 179 -16.44 -16.79 7.23
CA VAL A 179 -16.90 -16.26 8.53
C VAL A 179 -16.16 -14.97 8.85
N SER A 180 -14.83 -14.97 8.78
CA SER A 180 -14.01 -13.80 9.09
C SER A 180 -12.66 -13.83 8.41
N ILE A 181 -12.11 -12.64 8.25
CA ILE A 181 -10.75 -12.36 7.79
C ILE A 181 -9.90 -12.08 9.04
N LEU A 182 -8.76 -12.77 9.12
CA LEU A 182 -7.79 -12.63 10.20
C LEU A 182 -6.59 -11.86 9.65
N LEU A 183 -6.62 -10.54 9.77
CA LEU A 183 -5.57 -9.65 9.31
C LEU A 183 -4.40 -9.69 10.29
N THR A 184 -3.22 -10.10 9.84
CA THR A 184 -2.06 -10.27 10.73
C THR A 184 -1.12 -9.06 10.67
N GLY A 185 -0.38 -8.84 11.73
CA GLY A 185 0.69 -7.84 11.81
C GLY A 185 1.76 -8.22 12.83
N SER A 186 3.01 -7.77 12.62
CA SER A 186 4.14 -8.11 13.52
C SER A 186 4.02 -7.51 14.93
N GLY A 187 3.21 -6.47 15.10
CA GLY A 187 3.18 -5.64 16.31
C GLY A 187 4.32 -4.61 16.38
N GLY A 188 5.18 -4.55 15.36
CA GLY A 188 6.26 -3.59 15.26
C GLY A 188 7.39 -3.80 16.29
N PRO A 189 8.40 -2.90 16.30
CA PRO A 189 9.58 -3.02 17.14
C PRO A 189 9.29 -2.80 18.64
N PHE A 190 8.19 -2.15 19.01
CA PHE A 190 7.86 -1.80 20.39
C PHE A 190 6.85 -2.73 21.06
N ARG A 191 6.59 -3.91 20.46
CA ARG A 191 5.61 -4.86 20.97
C ARG A 191 5.83 -5.25 22.44
N GLU A 192 7.08 -5.42 22.86
CA GLU A 192 7.47 -5.79 24.24
C GLU A 192 7.88 -4.59 25.12
N THR A 193 7.96 -3.38 24.54
CA THR A 193 8.40 -2.19 25.29
C THR A 193 7.34 -1.79 26.32
N PRO A 194 7.68 -1.52 27.58
CA PRO A 194 6.71 -1.02 28.57
C PRO A 194 6.02 0.26 28.09
N LEU A 195 4.71 0.37 28.33
CA LEU A 195 3.90 1.54 27.85
C LEU A 195 4.47 2.87 28.30
N ARG A 196 4.96 2.96 29.56
CA ARG A 196 5.55 4.16 30.13
C ARG A 196 6.80 4.65 29.39
N ASP A 197 7.49 3.77 28.67
CA ASP A 197 8.76 4.07 28.00
C ASP A 197 8.54 4.48 26.53
N LEU A 198 7.33 4.31 25.98
CA LEU A 198 7.04 4.60 24.57
C LEU A 198 7.25 6.09 24.20
N ALA A 199 7.02 7.02 25.15
CA ALA A 199 7.22 8.45 24.90
C ALA A 199 8.69 8.82 24.64
N THR A 200 9.64 7.99 25.07
CA THR A 200 11.08 8.24 24.91
C THR A 200 11.67 7.55 23.69
N MET A 201 10.88 6.80 22.93
CA MET A 201 11.36 6.06 21.76
C MET A 201 11.77 7.00 20.63
N THR A 202 12.94 6.74 20.05
CA THR A 202 13.52 7.56 18.99
C THR A 202 13.11 7.09 17.60
N PRO A 203 13.22 7.97 16.57
CA PRO A 203 12.98 7.60 15.18
C PRO A 203 13.81 6.37 14.71
N ASP A 204 15.07 6.30 15.11
CA ASP A 204 15.92 5.18 14.71
C ASP A 204 15.52 3.85 15.36
N GLN A 205 15.01 3.88 16.59
CA GLN A 205 14.43 2.70 17.23
C GLN A 205 13.12 2.28 16.53
N ALA A 206 12.25 3.22 16.20
CA ALA A 206 11.01 2.95 15.47
C ALA A 206 11.26 2.38 14.07
N CYS A 207 12.35 2.77 13.42
CA CYS A 207 12.73 2.28 12.10
C CYS A 207 13.42 0.91 12.10
N ARG A 208 13.71 0.30 13.26
CA ARG A 208 14.32 -1.04 13.37
C ARG A 208 13.24 -2.13 13.39
N HIS A 209 12.60 -2.36 12.24
CA HIS A 209 11.62 -3.43 12.15
C HIS A 209 12.29 -4.81 12.27
N PRO A 210 11.74 -5.75 13.08
CA PRO A 210 12.40 -7.04 13.37
C PRO A 210 12.54 -7.95 12.14
N ASN A 211 11.60 -7.92 11.21
CA ASN A 211 11.47 -8.90 10.13
C ASN A 211 11.54 -8.29 8.71
N TRP A 212 11.22 -7.01 8.54
CA TRP A 212 11.13 -6.36 7.24
C TRP A 212 12.12 -5.21 7.10
N SER A 213 12.77 -5.10 5.94
CA SER A 213 13.51 -3.89 5.55
C SER A 213 12.59 -2.96 4.77
N MET A 214 12.20 -1.86 5.39
CA MET A 214 11.19 -0.94 4.85
C MET A 214 11.67 0.51 4.89
N GLY A 215 10.98 1.39 4.13
CA GLY A 215 11.20 2.82 4.21
C GLY A 215 10.87 3.39 5.61
N ARG A 216 11.44 4.54 5.94
CA ARG A 216 11.31 5.14 7.29
C ARG A 216 9.86 5.42 7.69
N LYS A 217 9.03 5.96 6.78
CA LYS A 217 7.60 6.26 7.05
C LYS A 217 6.84 5.01 7.46
N ILE A 218 6.87 3.96 6.63
CA ILE A 218 6.14 2.72 6.89
C ILE A 218 6.68 1.95 8.10
N SER A 219 7.97 2.12 8.45
CA SER A 219 8.53 1.54 9.69
C SER A 219 7.93 2.18 10.94
N VAL A 220 7.74 3.51 10.95
CA VAL A 220 7.03 4.20 12.03
C VAL A 220 5.56 3.80 12.06
N ASP A 221 4.90 3.70 10.91
CA ASP A 221 3.51 3.19 10.83
C ASP A 221 3.37 1.76 11.37
N SER A 222 4.39 0.92 11.16
CA SER A 222 4.43 -0.42 11.77
C SER A 222 4.59 -0.34 13.29
N ALA A 223 5.45 0.55 13.79
CA ALA A 223 5.69 0.73 15.22
C ALA A 223 4.43 1.22 15.97
N THR A 224 3.64 2.10 15.34
CA THR A 224 2.37 2.61 15.89
C THR A 224 1.18 1.69 15.59
N MET A 225 1.35 0.66 14.77
CA MET A 225 0.27 -0.13 14.15
C MET A 225 -0.69 0.70 13.28
N MET A 226 -0.34 1.92 12.90
CA MET A 226 -1.10 2.68 11.90
C MET A 226 -1.06 1.97 10.54
N ASN A 227 0.08 1.36 10.15
CA ASN A 227 0.13 0.56 8.93
C ASN A 227 -0.97 -0.50 8.91
N LYS A 228 -1.16 -1.21 10.03
CA LYS A 228 -2.23 -2.21 10.18
C LYS A 228 -3.62 -1.57 10.21
N GLY A 229 -3.73 -0.36 10.72
CA GLY A 229 -4.97 0.43 10.66
C GLY A 229 -5.36 0.80 9.23
N LEU A 230 -4.39 1.28 8.43
CA LEU A 230 -4.61 1.58 7.00
C LEU A 230 -4.95 0.30 6.21
N GLU A 231 -4.29 -0.79 6.51
CA GLU A 231 -4.59 -2.10 5.93
C GLU A 231 -5.97 -2.63 6.34
N TYR A 232 -6.43 -2.39 7.57
CA TYR A 232 -7.79 -2.70 7.99
C TYR A 232 -8.82 -1.95 7.13
N ILE A 233 -8.61 -0.65 6.91
CA ILE A 233 -9.48 0.17 6.05
C ILE A 233 -9.48 -0.37 4.61
N GLU A 234 -8.31 -0.67 4.06
CA GLU A 234 -8.18 -1.23 2.72
C GLU A 234 -8.88 -2.59 2.59
N ALA A 235 -8.69 -3.50 3.57
CA ALA A 235 -9.33 -4.81 3.58
C ALA A 235 -10.86 -4.72 3.61
N ARG A 236 -11.42 -3.74 4.37
CA ARG A 236 -12.87 -3.48 4.41
C ARG A 236 -13.42 -3.14 3.03
N TRP A 237 -12.68 -2.34 2.25
CA TRP A 237 -13.05 -2.01 0.87
C TRP A 237 -12.82 -3.18 -0.09
N LEU A 238 -11.64 -3.82 -0.06
CA LEU A 238 -11.28 -4.88 -0.99
C LEU A 238 -12.17 -6.12 -0.87
N PHE A 239 -12.54 -6.48 0.35
CA PHE A 239 -13.23 -7.75 0.61
C PHE A 239 -14.71 -7.56 1.00
N ASN A 240 -15.22 -6.33 0.97
CA ASN A 240 -16.59 -6.02 1.38
C ASN A 240 -16.94 -6.60 2.76
N ALA A 241 -15.96 -6.59 3.66
CA ALA A 241 -16.10 -7.17 4.99
C ALA A 241 -16.78 -6.20 5.97
N SER A 242 -17.69 -6.67 6.81
CA SER A 242 -18.21 -5.92 7.95
C SER A 242 -17.18 -5.84 9.08
N ALA A 243 -17.39 -4.95 10.07
CA ALA A 243 -16.53 -4.88 11.24
C ALA A 243 -16.47 -6.22 12.02
N SER A 244 -17.60 -6.93 12.12
CA SER A 244 -17.67 -8.22 12.79
C SER A 244 -16.97 -9.36 12.05
N GLN A 245 -16.68 -9.17 10.76
CA GLN A 245 -15.95 -10.13 9.91
C GLN A 245 -14.45 -9.85 9.87
N MET A 246 -13.96 -8.81 10.55
CA MET A 246 -12.55 -8.45 10.59
C MET A 246 -11.96 -8.66 11.98
N GLU A 247 -10.87 -9.40 12.05
CA GLU A 247 -10.11 -9.64 13.29
C GLU A 247 -8.63 -9.31 13.05
N VAL A 248 -7.99 -8.60 13.96
CA VAL A 248 -6.55 -8.30 13.88
C VAL A 248 -5.79 -9.20 14.84
N LEU A 249 -4.76 -9.88 14.34
CA LEU A 249 -3.90 -10.76 15.12
C LEU A 249 -2.42 -10.37 14.97
N ILE A 250 -1.65 -10.66 16.01
CA ILE A 250 -0.21 -10.39 16.02
C ILE A 250 0.55 -11.73 16.11
N PRO A 251 0.97 -12.32 14.96
CA PRO A 251 1.99 -13.36 14.90
C PRO A 251 3.39 -12.73 14.81
N PRO A 252 4.17 -12.72 15.90
CA PRO A 252 5.46 -12.02 15.94
C PRO A 252 6.49 -12.50 14.92
N GLN A 253 6.38 -13.74 14.49
CA GLN A 253 7.28 -14.37 13.53
C GLN A 253 7.13 -13.81 12.11
N SER A 254 5.99 -13.15 11.79
CA SER A 254 5.67 -12.57 10.49
C SER A 254 5.80 -13.55 9.30
N VAL A 255 5.60 -14.82 9.54
CA VAL A 255 5.62 -15.88 8.53
C VAL A 255 4.22 -16.14 7.97
N ILE A 256 3.19 -16.01 8.83
CA ILE A 256 1.79 -16.00 8.42
C ILE A 256 1.43 -14.58 8.03
N HIS A 257 1.09 -14.37 6.75
CA HIS A 257 0.80 -13.04 6.22
C HIS A 257 -0.67 -12.63 6.36
N SER A 258 -1.61 -13.55 6.45
CA SER A 258 -3.01 -13.40 6.91
C SER A 258 -3.76 -14.73 6.73
N MET A 259 -5.00 -14.79 7.22
CA MET A 259 -5.80 -16.01 7.23
C MET A 259 -7.28 -15.69 6.96
N VAL A 260 -8.03 -16.72 6.56
CA VAL A 260 -9.48 -16.67 6.35
C VAL A 260 -10.13 -17.83 7.10
N ARG A 261 -11.15 -17.54 7.92
CA ARG A 261 -11.93 -18.53 8.66
C ARG A 261 -13.22 -18.86 7.93
N TYR A 262 -13.54 -20.14 7.82
CA TYR A 262 -14.68 -20.66 7.10
C TYR A 262 -15.77 -21.24 8.01
N GLN A 263 -16.99 -21.36 7.48
CA GLN A 263 -18.17 -21.88 8.20
C GLN A 263 -18.03 -23.35 8.64
N ASP A 264 -17.23 -24.13 7.91
CA ASP A 264 -16.92 -25.53 8.29
C ASP A 264 -15.90 -25.67 9.42
N GLY A 265 -15.43 -24.54 9.97
CA GLY A 265 -14.41 -24.49 11.02
C GLY A 265 -12.97 -24.46 10.51
N SER A 266 -12.74 -24.54 9.19
CA SER A 266 -11.39 -24.46 8.61
C SER A 266 -10.84 -23.04 8.72
N VAL A 267 -9.50 -22.95 8.79
CA VAL A 267 -8.76 -21.70 8.62
C VAL A 267 -7.71 -21.90 7.54
N LEU A 268 -7.79 -21.12 6.46
CA LEU A 268 -6.78 -21.08 5.42
C LEU A 268 -5.83 -19.92 5.66
N ALA A 269 -4.53 -20.16 5.49
CA ALA A 269 -3.47 -19.18 5.71
C ALA A 269 -2.46 -19.21 4.58
N GLN A 270 -1.97 -18.04 4.19
CA GLN A 270 -0.80 -17.98 3.33
C GLN A 270 0.44 -17.74 4.19
N LEU A 271 1.46 -18.57 3.97
CA LEU A 271 2.75 -18.50 4.64
C LEU A 271 3.86 -18.28 3.62
N GLY A 272 4.89 -17.55 4.02
CA GLY A 272 6.08 -17.32 3.18
C GLY A 272 7.16 -16.54 3.89
N GLU A 273 8.33 -16.45 3.25
CA GLU A 273 9.36 -15.50 3.64
C GLU A 273 8.86 -14.07 3.48
N PRO A 274 9.27 -13.12 4.35
CA PRO A 274 8.85 -11.72 4.28
C PRO A 274 9.53 -10.99 3.12
N ASP A 275 9.03 -11.21 1.91
CA ASP A 275 9.56 -10.65 0.66
C ASP A 275 8.42 -10.26 -0.29
N MET A 276 8.38 -8.98 -0.68
CA MET A 276 7.33 -8.43 -1.54
C MET A 276 7.30 -9.03 -2.95
N ARG A 277 8.37 -9.68 -3.42
CA ARG A 277 8.38 -10.36 -4.71
C ARG A 277 7.39 -11.53 -4.77
N THR A 278 7.05 -12.14 -3.63
CA THR A 278 6.04 -13.21 -3.58
C THR A 278 4.64 -12.71 -3.95
N PRO A 279 4.04 -11.71 -3.27
CA PRO A 279 2.73 -11.19 -3.64
C PRO A 279 2.74 -10.48 -5.01
N ILE A 280 3.83 -9.82 -5.39
CA ILE A 280 4.00 -9.21 -6.71
C ILE A 280 3.96 -10.28 -7.82
N ALA A 281 4.74 -11.35 -7.71
CA ALA A 281 4.74 -12.42 -8.69
C ALA A 281 3.37 -13.10 -8.79
N HIS A 282 2.71 -13.32 -7.66
CA HIS A 282 1.37 -13.89 -7.62
C HIS A 282 0.36 -13.01 -8.37
N THR A 283 0.30 -11.70 -8.09
CA THR A 283 -0.65 -10.79 -8.76
C THR A 283 -0.33 -10.61 -10.24
N MET A 284 0.94 -10.48 -10.61
CA MET A 284 1.36 -10.35 -12.01
C MET A 284 0.96 -11.57 -12.84
N ALA A 285 1.10 -12.77 -12.28
CA ALA A 285 0.81 -14.01 -12.98
C ALA A 285 -0.65 -14.48 -12.89
N TRP A 286 -1.40 -13.98 -11.88
CA TRP A 286 -2.74 -14.49 -11.57
C TRP A 286 -3.60 -14.76 -12.82
N PRO A 287 -4.35 -15.88 -12.89
CA PRO A 287 -4.55 -16.90 -11.85
C PRO A 287 -3.43 -17.95 -11.75
N ASN A 288 -2.42 -17.89 -12.60
CA ASN A 288 -1.25 -18.78 -12.60
C ASN A 288 -0.21 -18.32 -11.56
N ARG A 289 0.90 -19.05 -11.48
CA ARG A 289 2.06 -18.72 -10.67
C ARG A 289 3.32 -18.72 -11.51
N VAL A 290 4.26 -17.83 -11.17
CA VAL A 290 5.58 -17.72 -11.81
C VAL A 290 6.67 -17.68 -10.73
N ASN A 291 7.92 -17.77 -11.15
CA ASN A 291 9.06 -17.70 -10.26
C ASN A 291 9.20 -16.29 -9.68
N SER A 292 9.11 -16.15 -8.37
CA SER A 292 9.32 -14.88 -7.68
C SER A 292 10.80 -14.55 -7.41
N GLY A 293 11.69 -15.53 -7.53
CA GLY A 293 13.09 -15.44 -7.08
C GLY A 293 13.27 -15.53 -5.56
N VAL A 294 12.18 -15.75 -4.80
CA VAL A 294 12.22 -15.87 -3.34
C VAL A 294 12.48 -17.32 -2.95
N LYS A 295 13.29 -17.51 -1.91
CA LYS A 295 13.58 -18.85 -1.37
C LYS A 295 12.34 -19.46 -0.73
N PRO A 296 12.12 -20.78 -0.82
CA PRO A 296 11.07 -21.45 -0.09
C PRO A 296 11.25 -21.29 1.43
N LEU A 297 10.12 -21.18 2.14
CA LEU A 297 10.10 -21.18 3.59
C LEU A 297 10.61 -22.53 4.15
N ASP A 298 11.57 -22.49 5.06
CA ASP A 298 12.12 -23.68 5.72
C ASP A 298 11.38 -23.94 7.04
N PHE A 299 10.38 -24.82 7.00
CA PHE A 299 9.59 -25.17 8.18
C PHE A 299 10.39 -25.80 9.32
N CYS A 300 11.52 -26.44 9.02
CA CYS A 300 12.38 -27.02 10.07
C CYS A 300 13.10 -25.98 10.91
N LYS A 301 13.22 -24.75 10.40
CA LYS A 301 13.78 -23.61 11.16
C LYS A 301 12.74 -22.84 11.95
N LEU A 302 11.44 -23.08 11.73
CA LEU A 302 10.37 -22.47 12.48
C LEU A 302 10.18 -23.24 13.79
N SER A 303 10.50 -22.62 14.93
CA SER A 303 10.36 -23.26 16.24
C SER A 303 8.91 -23.32 16.71
N ALA A 304 8.16 -22.23 16.54
CA ALA A 304 6.74 -22.12 16.93
C ALA A 304 6.09 -20.94 16.22
N LEU A 305 4.77 -21.01 16.01
CA LEU A 305 3.93 -19.90 15.60
C LEU A 305 3.06 -19.51 16.80
N THR A 306 3.11 -18.25 17.19
CA THR A 306 2.36 -17.71 18.32
C THR A 306 1.48 -16.56 17.88
N PHE A 307 0.39 -16.34 18.60
CA PHE A 307 -0.60 -15.31 18.27
C PHE A 307 -0.98 -14.53 19.52
N ALA A 308 -1.18 -13.22 19.35
CA ALA A 308 -1.71 -12.35 20.38
C ALA A 308 -2.78 -11.42 19.78
N ALA A 309 -3.73 -11.00 20.61
CA ALA A 309 -4.63 -9.91 20.26
C ALA A 309 -3.91 -8.57 20.41
N PRO A 310 -4.24 -7.55 19.61
CA PRO A 310 -3.68 -6.21 19.77
C PRO A 310 -4.18 -5.58 21.08
N ASN A 311 -3.26 -4.89 21.77
CA ASN A 311 -3.59 -4.04 22.91
C ASN A 311 -3.81 -2.61 22.39
N TYR A 312 -5.02 -2.10 22.46
CA TYR A 312 -5.37 -0.78 21.92
C TYR A 312 -4.81 0.40 22.74
N ASP A 313 -4.44 0.21 24.00
CA ASP A 313 -3.71 1.22 24.77
C ASP A 313 -2.27 1.39 24.25
N ARG A 314 -1.69 0.29 23.77
CA ARG A 314 -0.39 0.30 23.09
C ARG A 314 -0.47 0.82 21.66
N TYR A 315 -1.56 0.49 20.97
CA TYR A 315 -1.76 0.78 19.54
C TYR A 315 -2.99 1.66 19.30
N PRO A 316 -3.02 2.89 19.87
CA PRO A 316 -4.16 3.79 19.68
C PRO A 316 -4.38 4.17 18.22
N CYS A 317 -3.32 4.19 17.39
CA CYS A 317 -3.45 4.46 15.95
C CYS A 317 -4.25 3.37 15.21
N LEU A 318 -4.13 2.09 15.60
CA LEU A 318 -4.96 1.02 15.05
C LEU A 318 -6.43 1.25 15.39
N LYS A 319 -6.73 1.58 16.65
CA LYS A 319 -8.10 1.88 17.10
C LYS A 319 -8.68 3.07 16.33
N LEU A 320 -7.92 4.16 16.19
CA LEU A 320 -8.34 5.34 15.44
C LEU A 320 -8.68 5.02 13.97
N ALA A 321 -7.91 4.14 13.34
CA ALA A 321 -8.17 3.75 11.95
C ALA A 321 -9.47 2.93 11.81
N MET A 322 -9.75 2.02 12.75
CA MET A 322 -10.99 1.26 12.80
C MET A 322 -12.20 2.19 13.00
N GLU A 323 -12.09 3.12 13.95
CA GLU A 323 -13.15 4.11 14.25
C GLU A 323 -13.35 5.10 13.09
N ALA A 324 -12.28 5.54 12.42
CA ALA A 324 -12.36 6.42 11.27
C ALA A 324 -13.09 5.78 10.08
N PHE A 325 -12.93 4.46 9.87
CA PHE A 325 -13.69 3.77 8.83
C PHE A 325 -15.20 3.82 9.08
N GLU A 326 -15.63 3.63 10.32
CA GLU A 326 -17.05 3.69 10.69
C GLU A 326 -17.62 5.13 10.61
N GLN A 327 -16.76 6.15 10.69
CA GLN A 327 -17.17 7.56 10.53
C GLN A 327 -17.28 7.99 9.06
N GLY A 328 -16.70 7.24 8.12
CA GLY A 328 -16.81 7.49 6.68
C GLY A 328 -15.52 7.93 6.00
N GLN A 329 -15.64 8.21 4.69
CA GLN A 329 -14.51 8.49 3.82
C GLN A 329 -13.74 9.76 4.19
N ALA A 330 -14.44 10.83 4.64
CA ALA A 330 -13.78 12.04 5.11
C ALA A 330 -12.85 11.76 6.30
N ALA A 331 -13.26 10.90 7.22
CA ALA A 331 -12.47 10.55 8.40
C ALA A 331 -11.23 9.73 8.02
N THR A 332 -11.36 8.73 7.15
CA THR A 332 -10.20 7.93 6.70
C THR A 332 -9.20 8.75 5.90
N THR A 333 -9.67 9.67 5.04
CA THR A 333 -8.82 10.62 4.30
C THR A 333 -8.08 11.55 5.28
N THR A 334 -8.79 12.11 6.25
CA THR A 334 -8.22 12.97 7.30
C THR A 334 -7.15 12.25 8.11
N LEU A 335 -7.43 11.03 8.55
CA LEU A 335 -6.50 10.23 9.33
C LEU A 335 -5.21 9.95 8.57
N ASN A 336 -5.33 9.54 7.29
CA ASN A 336 -4.15 9.30 6.45
C ASN A 336 -3.30 10.57 6.30
N ALA A 337 -3.92 11.69 5.96
CA ALA A 337 -3.25 12.97 5.77
C ALA A 337 -2.55 13.46 7.05
N ALA A 338 -3.24 13.38 8.21
CA ALA A 338 -2.69 13.73 9.51
C ALA A 338 -1.50 12.83 9.86
N ASN A 339 -1.63 11.53 9.66
CA ASN A 339 -0.58 10.57 9.97
C ASN A 339 0.70 10.82 9.15
N GLU A 340 0.60 11.15 7.87
CA GLU A 340 1.78 11.49 7.07
C GLU A 340 2.54 12.70 7.63
N ILE A 341 1.83 13.72 8.11
CA ILE A 341 2.43 14.93 8.72
C ILE A 341 3.04 14.61 10.08
N THR A 342 2.32 13.89 10.93
CA THR A 342 2.79 13.57 12.30
C THR A 342 3.96 12.61 12.29
N VAL A 343 3.97 11.62 11.39
CA VAL A 343 5.12 10.72 11.19
C VAL A 343 6.33 11.49 10.67
N ALA A 344 6.16 12.41 9.72
CA ALA A 344 7.25 13.26 9.24
C ALA A 344 7.82 14.14 10.37
N ALA A 345 6.96 14.73 11.22
CA ALA A 345 7.38 15.51 12.38
C ALA A 345 8.14 14.65 13.43
N PHE A 346 7.68 13.42 13.68
CA PHE A 346 8.39 12.49 14.55
C PHE A 346 9.76 12.12 13.97
N LEU A 347 9.86 11.80 12.69
CA LEU A 347 11.12 11.49 12.02
C LEU A 347 12.10 12.68 12.05
N ALA A 348 11.58 13.91 12.04
CA ALA A 348 12.35 15.16 12.23
C ALA A 348 12.61 15.50 13.71
N GLN A 349 12.22 14.64 14.65
CA GLN A 349 12.38 14.82 16.10
C GLN A 349 11.69 16.09 16.66
N GLN A 350 10.63 16.53 16.00
CA GLN A 350 9.83 17.69 16.44
C GLN A 350 8.76 17.31 17.49
N ILE A 351 8.35 16.04 17.52
CA ILE A 351 7.36 15.48 18.43
C ILE A 351 7.82 14.11 18.94
N ARG A 352 7.23 13.65 20.06
CA ARG A 352 7.50 12.31 20.62
C ARG A 352 6.70 11.24 19.88
N PHE A 353 7.09 9.98 20.06
CA PHE A 353 6.40 8.83 19.46
C PHE A 353 4.91 8.75 19.84
N THR A 354 4.59 8.99 21.12
CA THR A 354 3.21 8.96 21.62
C THR A 354 2.36 10.13 21.13
N ASP A 355 2.97 11.22 20.71
CA ASP A 355 2.25 12.40 20.21
C ASP A 355 1.63 12.16 18.84
N ILE A 356 2.12 11.17 18.06
CA ILE A 356 1.57 10.80 16.76
C ILE A 356 0.07 10.49 16.88
N ALA A 357 -0.31 9.59 17.77
CA ALA A 357 -1.72 9.19 17.94
C ALA A 357 -2.57 10.36 18.47
N ALA A 358 -2.05 11.11 19.44
CA ALA A 358 -2.76 12.24 20.03
C ALA A 358 -3.04 13.35 19.01
N LEU A 359 -2.06 13.65 18.15
CA LEU A 359 -2.21 14.67 17.11
C LEU A 359 -3.15 14.18 15.99
N ASN A 360 -3.07 12.91 15.59
CA ASN A 360 -3.99 12.34 14.61
C ASN A 360 -5.45 12.43 15.10
N LEU A 361 -5.72 12.13 16.38
CA LEU A 361 -7.03 12.31 16.99
C LEU A 361 -7.45 13.79 16.99
N SER A 362 -6.58 14.69 17.43
CA SER A 362 -6.87 16.12 17.46
C SER A 362 -7.23 16.69 16.08
N VAL A 363 -6.61 16.19 15.01
CA VAL A 363 -6.95 16.60 13.64
C VAL A 363 -8.33 16.09 13.25
N LEU A 364 -8.65 14.83 13.54
CA LEU A 364 -9.98 14.25 13.27
C LEU A 364 -11.09 15.04 13.96
N GLU A 365 -10.89 15.43 15.22
CA GLU A 365 -11.87 16.21 16.01
C GLU A 365 -12.09 17.64 15.48
N LYS A 366 -11.13 18.20 14.73
CA LYS A 366 -11.19 19.57 14.19
C LYS A 366 -11.68 19.63 12.75
N MET A 367 -11.79 18.50 12.08
CA MET A 367 -12.26 18.42 10.70
C MET A 367 -13.79 18.41 10.64
N ASP A 368 -14.33 19.10 9.63
CA ASP A 368 -15.69 18.86 9.18
C ASP A 368 -15.69 17.58 8.31
N LEU A 369 -16.30 16.54 8.83
CA LEU A 369 -16.29 15.20 8.22
C LEU A 369 -17.47 15.01 7.26
N GLN A 370 -17.77 16.00 6.41
CA GLN A 370 -18.72 15.83 5.31
C GLN A 370 -18.20 14.83 4.30
N GLU A 371 -19.09 13.90 3.91
CA GLU A 371 -18.72 12.81 3.01
C GLU A 371 -18.39 13.33 1.60
N PRO A 372 -17.15 13.12 1.08
CA PRO A 372 -16.76 13.62 -0.24
C PRO A 372 -17.53 12.91 -1.34
N GLN A 373 -17.97 13.68 -2.36
CA GLN A 373 -18.76 13.18 -3.50
C GLN A 373 -17.92 13.06 -4.78
N SER A 374 -16.74 13.65 -4.81
CA SER A 374 -15.81 13.65 -5.94
C SER A 374 -14.36 13.42 -5.50
N VAL A 375 -13.50 13.12 -6.45
CA VAL A 375 -12.05 13.02 -6.20
C VAL A 375 -11.47 14.37 -5.78
N GLU A 376 -12.00 15.45 -6.33
CA GLU A 376 -11.64 16.82 -5.98
C GLU A 376 -11.98 17.14 -4.52
N ASP A 377 -13.14 16.68 -4.02
CA ASP A 377 -13.51 16.81 -2.60
C ASP A 377 -12.53 16.03 -1.71
N VAL A 378 -12.16 14.80 -2.09
CA VAL A 378 -11.17 13.99 -1.37
C VAL A 378 -9.83 14.72 -1.28
N LEU A 379 -9.36 15.29 -2.38
CA LEU A 379 -8.11 16.06 -2.40
C LEU A 379 -8.19 17.34 -1.54
N SER A 380 -9.36 17.99 -1.49
CA SER A 380 -9.63 19.14 -0.63
C SER A 380 -9.60 18.77 0.85
N VAL A 381 -10.23 17.64 1.22
CA VAL A 381 -10.19 17.11 2.60
C VAL A 381 -8.75 16.77 3.00
N ASP A 382 -7.98 16.09 2.15
CA ASP A 382 -6.57 15.77 2.39
C ASP A 382 -5.73 17.03 2.61
N ALA A 383 -5.89 18.04 1.74
CA ALA A 383 -5.14 19.29 1.84
C ALA A 383 -5.46 20.05 3.15
N THR A 384 -6.75 20.14 3.51
CA THR A 384 -7.23 20.79 4.74
C THR A 384 -6.70 20.06 5.99
N ALA A 385 -6.79 18.74 6.01
CA ALA A 385 -6.29 17.92 7.11
C ALA A 385 -4.78 18.07 7.31
N ARG A 386 -4.00 18.14 6.23
CA ARG A 386 -2.55 18.41 6.28
C ARG A 386 -2.24 19.79 6.86
N GLU A 387 -3.03 20.81 6.51
CA GLU A 387 -2.86 22.16 7.06
C GLU A 387 -3.13 22.19 8.55
N ILE A 388 -4.22 21.57 9.02
CA ILE A 388 -4.56 21.46 10.44
C ILE A 388 -3.46 20.68 11.17
N ALA A 389 -3.02 19.56 10.64
CA ALA A 389 -1.97 18.73 11.24
C ALA A 389 -0.66 19.52 11.42
N ARG A 390 -0.24 20.30 10.42
CA ARG A 390 0.96 21.17 10.56
C ARG A 390 0.81 22.21 11.66
N LYS A 391 -0.37 22.84 11.78
CA LYS A 391 -0.65 23.80 12.86
C LYS A 391 -0.58 23.13 14.23
N GLU A 392 -1.14 21.92 14.38
CA GLU A 392 -1.09 21.18 15.64
C GLU A 392 0.35 20.75 16.02
N VAL A 393 1.14 20.29 15.04
CA VAL A 393 2.57 20.00 15.26
C VAL A 393 3.32 21.23 15.73
N MET A 394 3.14 22.39 15.08
CA MET A 394 3.80 23.63 15.48
C MET A 394 3.40 24.05 16.90
N ARG A 395 2.12 23.91 17.27
CA ARG A 395 1.61 24.25 18.61
C ARG A 395 2.22 23.37 19.71
N LEU A 396 2.51 22.10 19.41
CA LEU A 396 3.10 21.19 20.38
C LEU A 396 4.63 21.39 20.50
N ALA A 397 5.29 21.84 19.42
CA ALA A 397 6.73 22.07 19.37
C ALA A 397 7.15 23.44 19.95
N SER A 398 6.20 24.38 20.17
CA SER A 398 6.39 25.69 20.81
C SER A 398 6.23 25.60 22.33
#